data_cca3babafb93be4a629a97644562cd96
#
_entry.id   cca3babafb93be4a629a97644562cd96
#
_cell.length_a   1.000
_cell.length_b   1.000
_cell.length_c   1.000
_cell.angle_alpha   90.00
_cell.angle_beta   90.00
_cell.angle_gamma   90.00
#
_symmetry.space_group_name_H-M   'P 1'
#
loop_
_entity.id
_entity.type
_entity.pdbx_description
1 polymer ?
#
loop_
_entity_poly.entity_id
_entity_poly.type
_entity_poly.pdbx_seq_one_letter_code
_entity_poly.pdbx_strand_id
1 'polypeptide(L)'
;MVSTEFTSITFFQKKKDITLYRTADEAHRYILKSIITKDAAVRQAFCDEYETLSALRHPSIPVYYWLQEDYRLPGQEEGALTLCMEDCSRPAPEKPLSIQELCRILYQTARVLAYLLEHGVLYTDLNPSNLIISRCREDYAVTLVDYTYCYYFLRNPYPMYQLRFSYDVSPNLKGQQFLIQELTYLLYDLMEENHIEALPSLVYQLLETGRHPSEELSLYDFQEMLLRCGA
;
A
#
# COMPACT_ATOMS: atom_id res chain seq x y z
N MET A 1 -1.19 -16.46 19.90
CA MET A 1 -1.91 -17.35 18.96
C MET A 1 -3.22 -16.64 18.67
N VAL A 2 -3.47 -16.22 17.42
CA VAL A 2 -4.76 -15.61 17.05
C VAL A 2 -5.79 -16.71 17.05
N SER A 3 -6.94 -16.51 17.69
CA SER A 3 -8.05 -17.47 17.67
C SER A 3 -8.49 -17.72 16.23
N THR A 4 -8.73 -18.98 15.88
CA THR A 4 -9.33 -19.33 14.60
C THR A 4 -10.87 -19.28 14.65
N GLU A 5 -11.45 -19.02 15.81
CA GLU A 5 -12.88 -18.88 16.01
C GLU A 5 -13.25 -17.40 16.13
N PHE A 6 -13.77 -16.84 15.04
CA PHE A 6 -14.28 -15.48 15.02
C PHE A 6 -15.76 -15.47 15.39
N THR A 7 -16.18 -14.45 16.13
CA THR A 7 -17.57 -14.31 16.59
C THR A 7 -18.56 -13.97 15.48
N SER A 8 -18.08 -13.29 14.44
CA SER A 8 -18.87 -12.98 13.25
C SER A 8 -17.96 -12.66 12.07
N ILE A 9 -18.33 -13.11 10.89
CA ILE A 9 -17.63 -12.77 9.65
C ILE A 9 -18.64 -12.08 8.74
N THR A 10 -18.35 -10.85 8.33
CA THR A 10 -19.24 -10.05 7.49
C THR A 10 -18.57 -9.70 6.17
N PHE A 11 -19.31 -9.84 5.07
CA PHE A 11 -18.84 -9.36 3.77
C PHE A 11 -18.53 -7.86 3.83
N PHE A 12 -17.38 -7.47 3.27
CA PHE A 12 -16.97 -6.08 3.22
C PHE A 12 -16.93 -5.55 1.79
N GLN A 13 -16.19 -6.22 0.90
CA GLN A 13 -15.98 -5.77 -0.47
C GLN A 13 -15.59 -6.94 -1.37
N LYS A 14 -15.91 -6.82 -2.66
CA LYS A 14 -15.38 -7.70 -3.71
C LYS A 14 -14.75 -6.88 -4.82
N LYS A 15 -13.53 -7.25 -5.21
CA LYS A 15 -12.77 -6.61 -6.30
C LYS A 15 -12.18 -7.72 -7.17
N LYS A 16 -12.72 -7.93 -8.37
CA LYS A 16 -12.35 -9.06 -9.25
C LYS A 16 -12.50 -10.41 -8.53
N ASP A 17 -11.39 -11.14 -8.41
CA ASP A 17 -11.35 -12.47 -7.79
C ASP A 17 -11.10 -12.42 -6.28
N ILE A 18 -10.79 -11.25 -5.73
CA ILE A 18 -10.51 -11.03 -4.32
C ILE A 18 -11.79 -10.59 -3.62
N THR A 19 -12.14 -11.27 -2.53
CA THR A 19 -13.23 -10.90 -1.64
C THR A 19 -12.69 -10.59 -0.26
N LEU A 20 -13.11 -9.47 0.30
CA LEU A 20 -12.72 -9.03 1.64
C LEU A 20 -13.89 -9.22 2.60
N TYR A 21 -13.59 -9.74 3.77
CA TYR A 21 -14.51 -9.85 4.89
C TYR A 21 -13.94 -9.15 6.11
N ARG A 22 -14.81 -8.62 6.94
CA ARG A 22 -14.44 -8.12 8.27
C ARG A 22 -14.82 -9.11 9.33
N THR A 23 -13.98 -9.24 10.32
CA THR A 23 -14.24 -10.03 11.51
C THR A 23 -13.49 -9.43 12.71
N ALA A 24 -13.83 -9.89 13.89
CA ALA A 24 -13.20 -9.48 15.13
C ALA A 24 -13.19 -10.63 16.13
N ASP A 25 -12.25 -10.58 17.04
CA ASP A 25 -12.31 -11.24 18.34
C ASP A 25 -12.51 -10.19 19.46
N GLU A 26 -12.33 -10.58 20.71
CA GLU A 26 -12.51 -9.67 21.86
C GLU A 26 -11.50 -8.51 21.89
N ALA A 27 -10.34 -8.68 21.27
CA ALA A 27 -9.22 -7.75 21.38
C ALA A 27 -8.92 -7.00 20.08
N HIS A 28 -9.19 -7.60 18.92
CA HIS A 28 -8.73 -7.09 17.63
C HIS A 28 -9.77 -7.21 16.53
N ARG A 29 -9.62 -6.37 15.52
CA ARG A 29 -10.38 -6.43 14.26
C ARG A 29 -9.47 -6.91 13.14
N TYR A 30 -10.05 -7.70 12.23
CA TYR A 30 -9.32 -8.35 11.16
C TYR A 30 -10.00 -8.16 9.82
N ILE A 31 -9.19 -8.15 8.76
CA ILE A 31 -9.60 -8.35 7.38
C ILE A 31 -9.22 -9.78 6.98
N LEU A 32 -10.20 -10.52 6.48
CA LEU A 32 -9.96 -11.77 5.79
C LEU A 32 -9.99 -11.48 4.29
N LYS A 33 -8.83 -11.55 3.65
CA LYS A 33 -8.65 -11.37 2.21
C LYS A 33 -8.67 -12.76 1.58
N SER A 34 -9.61 -13.03 0.70
CA SER A 34 -9.92 -14.37 0.21
C SER A 34 -9.93 -14.40 -1.31
N ILE A 35 -9.41 -15.48 -1.88
CA ILE A 35 -9.40 -15.70 -3.33
C ILE A 35 -9.80 -17.12 -3.68
N ILE A 36 -10.67 -17.25 -4.71
CA ILE A 36 -11.02 -18.51 -5.37
C ILE A 36 -10.55 -18.38 -6.80
N THR A 37 -9.44 -19.00 -7.15
CA THR A 37 -8.87 -18.94 -8.49
C THR A 37 -8.14 -20.24 -8.84
N LYS A 38 -8.17 -20.60 -10.13
CA LYS A 38 -7.35 -21.67 -10.72
C LYS A 38 -6.04 -21.17 -11.30
N ASP A 39 -5.85 -19.84 -11.35
CA ASP A 39 -4.62 -19.22 -11.83
C ASP A 39 -3.52 -19.39 -10.78
N ALA A 40 -2.55 -20.24 -11.09
CA ALA A 40 -1.43 -20.54 -10.20
C ALA A 40 -0.57 -19.31 -9.91
N ALA A 41 -0.45 -18.37 -10.86
CA ALA A 41 0.34 -17.16 -10.68
C ALA A 41 -0.32 -16.21 -9.67
N VAL A 42 -1.64 -16.08 -9.73
CA VAL A 42 -2.41 -15.28 -8.78
C VAL A 42 -2.36 -15.89 -7.38
N ARG A 43 -2.47 -17.24 -7.28
CA ARG A 43 -2.30 -17.93 -5.99
C ARG A 43 -0.91 -17.70 -5.41
N GLN A 44 0.13 -17.79 -6.26
CA GLN A 44 1.51 -17.58 -5.81
C GLN A 44 1.72 -16.15 -5.30
N ALA A 45 1.19 -15.12 -5.99
CA ALA A 45 1.27 -13.74 -5.50
C ALA A 45 0.65 -13.56 -4.12
N PHE A 46 -0.46 -14.25 -3.89
CA PHE A 46 -1.15 -14.20 -2.61
C PHE A 46 -0.31 -14.86 -1.49
N CYS A 47 0.37 -15.96 -1.80
CA CYS A 47 1.32 -16.59 -0.89
C CYS A 47 2.54 -15.70 -0.65
N ASP A 48 3.11 -15.12 -1.72
CA ASP A 48 4.27 -14.23 -1.63
C ASP A 48 3.97 -12.97 -0.79
N GLU A 49 2.75 -12.42 -0.91
CA GLU A 49 2.29 -11.33 -0.05
C GLU A 49 2.41 -11.71 1.42
N TYR A 50 1.83 -12.85 1.80
CA TYR A 50 1.89 -13.30 3.20
C TYR A 50 3.32 -13.58 3.67
N GLU A 51 4.07 -14.37 2.92
CA GLU A 51 5.42 -14.78 3.31
C GLU A 51 6.36 -13.58 3.47
N THR A 52 6.23 -12.58 2.61
CA THR A 52 7.06 -11.38 2.66
C THR A 52 6.61 -10.45 3.78
N LEU A 53 5.33 -10.09 3.82
CA LEU A 53 4.85 -9.04 4.72
C LEU A 53 4.67 -9.53 6.16
N SER A 54 4.42 -10.82 6.39
CA SER A 54 4.35 -11.38 7.75
C SER A 54 5.68 -11.27 8.52
N ALA A 55 6.80 -11.15 7.80
CA ALA A 55 8.13 -10.94 8.38
C ALA A 55 8.45 -9.47 8.67
N LEU A 56 7.74 -8.52 8.04
CA LEU A 56 7.99 -7.09 8.20
C LEU A 56 7.28 -6.53 9.44
N ARG A 57 7.86 -5.47 9.99
CA ARG A 57 7.29 -4.74 11.13
C ARG A 57 7.44 -3.25 10.91
N HIS A 58 6.35 -2.60 10.52
CA HIS A 58 6.31 -1.15 10.32
C HIS A 58 4.89 -0.64 10.65
N PRO A 59 4.72 0.52 11.32
CA PRO A 59 3.40 1.03 11.72
C PRO A 59 2.46 1.35 10.55
N SER A 60 3.03 1.51 9.36
CA SER A 60 2.28 1.79 8.12
C SER A 60 2.05 0.53 7.25
N ILE A 61 2.29 -0.64 7.78
CA ILE A 61 2.04 -1.94 7.12
C ILE A 61 1.13 -2.75 8.04
N PRO A 62 0.00 -3.30 7.55
CA PRO A 62 -0.86 -4.16 8.36
C PRO A 62 -0.09 -5.36 8.92
N VAL A 63 -0.44 -5.79 10.13
CA VAL A 63 0.08 -7.05 10.67
C VAL A 63 -0.59 -8.21 9.96
N TYR A 64 0.21 -9.14 9.43
CA TYR A 64 -0.25 -10.36 8.79
C TYR A 64 -0.17 -11.50 9.80
N TYR A 65 -1.29 -12.21 10.03
CA TYR A 65 -1.41 -13.20 11.10
C TYR A 65 -1.26 -14.63 10.58
N TRP A 66 -2.01 -14.99 9.55
CA TRP A 66 -1.96 -16.34 8.96
C TRP A 66 -2.45 -16.35 7.51
N LEU A 67 -2.05 -17.38 6.78
CA LEU A 67 -2.55 -17.78 5.48
C LEU A 67 -3.07 -19.22 5.58
N GLN A 68 -4.28 -19.49 5.08
CA GLN A 68 -4.90 -20.79 5.13
C GLN A 68 -5.56 -21.15 3.80
N GLU A 69 -5.30 -22.38 3.35
CA GLU A 69 -6.02 -22.98 2.23
C GLU A 69 -7.37 -23.55 2.68
N ASP A 70 -8.28 -23.67 1.74
CA ASP A 70 -9.60 -24.27 1.94
C ASP A 70 -10.41 -23.66 3.12
N TYR A 71 -10.14 -22.39 3.43
CA TYR A 71 -10.90 -21.70 4.47
C TYR A 71 -12.31 -21.38 3.98
N ARG A 72 -13.32 -21.81 4.74
CA ARG A 72 -14.73 -21.59 4.37
C ARG A 72 -15.25 -20.30 4.95
N LEU A 73 -15.70 -19.43 4.07
CA LEU A 73 -16.27 -18.12 4.40
C LEU A 73 -17.78 -18.11 4.15
N PRO A 74 -18.54 -17.27 4.86
CA PRO A 74 -19.98 -17.14 4.65
C PRO A 74 -20.32 -16.81 3.20
N GLY A 75 -21.27 -17.56 2.62
CA GLY A 75 -21.71 -17.38 1.24
C GLY A 75 -20.79 -17.95 0.16
N GLN A 76 -19.75 -18.69 0.53
CA GLN A 76 -18.89 -19.42 -0.40
C GLN A 76 -19.22 -20.92 -0.34
N GLU A 77 -19.38 -21.53 -1.52
CA GLU A 77 -19.65 -22.98 -1.65
C GLU A 77 -18.36 -23.80 -1.53
N GLU A 78 -17.23 -23.23 -2.00
CA GLU A 78 -15.90 -23.84 -1.98
C GLU A 78 -15.01 -23.15 -0.95
N GLY A 79 -14.01 -23.89 -0.46
CA GLY A 79 -12.94 -23.34 0.36
C GLY A 79 -12.05 -22.41 -0.47
N ALA A 80 -11.59 -21.35 0.14
CA ALA A 80 -10.75 -20.32 -0.49
C ALA A 80 -9.36 -20.28 0.14
N LEU A 81 -8.38 -19.84 -0.64
CA LEU A 81 -7.11 -19.38 -0.07
C LEU A 81 -7.38 -18.04 0.62
N THR A 82 -7.20 -18.01 1.94
CA THR A 82 -7.57 -16.87 2.78
C THR A 82 -6.40 -16.39 3.62
N LEU A 83 -6.17 -15.10 3.57
CA LEU A 83 -5.17 -14.37 4.30
C LEU A 83 -5.86 -13.55 5.40
N CYS A 84 -5.41 -13.67 6.65
CA CYS A 84 -5.85 -12.87 7.78
C CYS A 84 -4.83 -11.78 8.09
N MET A 85 -5.29 -10.55 8.11
CA MET A 85 -4.48 -9.39 8.44
C MET A 85 -5.24 -8.40 9.33
N GLU A 86 -4.52 -7.47 9.93
CA GLU A 86 -5.07 -6.39 10.73
C GLU A 86 -6.09 -5.55 9.95
N ASP A 87 -7.25 -5.24 10.55
CA ASP A 87 -8.14 -4.19 10.04
C ASP A 87 -7.60 -2.82 10.46
N CYS A 88 -6.87 -2.20 9.56
CA CYS A 88 -6.32 -0.86 9.73
C CYS A 88 -7.35 0.26 9.48
N SER A 89 -8.63 -0.05 9.27
CA SER A 89 -9.67 0.95 9.03
C SER A 89 -9.76 1.94 10.19
N ARG A 90 -9.65 3.22 9.86
CA ARG A 90 -9.74 4.34 10.78
C ARG A 90 -10.61 5.43 10.16
N PRO A 91 -11.19 6.33 10.96
CA PRO A 91 -11.87 7.50 10.40
C PRO A 91 -10.92 8.29 9.49
N ALA A 92 -11.38 8.55 8.27
CA ALA A 92 -10.66 9.40 7.34
C ALA A 92 -10.57 10.84 7.90
N PRO A 93 -9.53 11.61 7.55
CA PRO A 93 -9.48 13.02 7.88
C PRO A 93 -10.63 13.79 7.22
N GLU A 94 -11.02 14.90 7.84
CA GLU A 94 -11.99 15.82 7.24
C GLU A 94 -11.40 16.41 5.96
N LYS A 95 -12.20 16.50 4.90
CA LYS A 95 -11.84 17.12 3.62
C LYS A 95 -12.47 18.51 3.50
N PRO A 96 -11.89 19.42 2.69
CA PRO A 96 -10.67 19.26 1.90
C PRO A 96 -9.39 19.39 2.74
N LEU A 97 -8.35 18.65 2.33
CA LEU A 97 -7.00 18.78 2.89
C LEU A 97 -6.23 19.89 2.16
N SER A 98 -5.41 20.62 2.89
CA SER A 98 -4.49 21.61 2.30
C SER A 98 -3.34 20.93 1.59
N ILE A 99 -2.64 21.66 0.71
CA ILE A 99 -1.45 21.14 0.02
C ILE A 99 -0.33 20.77 0.99
N GLN A 100 -0.18 21.49 2.11
CA GLN A 100 0.79 21.16 3.16
C GLN A 100 0.44 19.83 3.83
N GLU A 101 -0.83 19.60 4.12
CA GLU A 101 -1.30 18.32 4.70
C GLU A 101 -1.07 17.17 3.72
N LEU A 102 -1.33 17.35 2.43
CA LEU A 102 -1.03 16.35 1.40
C LEU A 102 0.47 16.05 1.32
N CYS A 103 1.33 17.05 1.39
CA CYS A 103 2.79 16.84 1.41
C CYS A 103 3.25 16.05 2.65
N ARG A 104 2.64 16.27 3.83
CA ARG A 104 2.91 15.46 5.03
C ARG A 104 2.46 14.01 4.87
N ILE A 105 1.28 13.80 4.30
CA ILE A 105 0.79 12.45 3.98
C ILE A 105 1.75 11.74 3.03
N LEU A 106 2.19 12.41 1.96
CA LEU A 106 3.15 11.85 1.02
C LEU A 106 4.52 11.59 1.66
N TYR A 107 4.96 12.45 2.57
CA TYR A 107 6.20 12.22 3.33
C TYR A 107 6.11 10.90 4.14
N GLN A 108 5.00 10.65 4.83
CA GLN A 108 4.80 9.40 5.55
C GLN A 108 4.70 8.20 4.58
N THR A 109 4.05 8.38 3.43
CA THR A 109 3.97 7.36 2.37
C THR A 109 5.37 7.05 1.83
N ALA A 110 6.18 8.04 1.53
CA ALA A 110 7.54 7.86 1.03
C ALA A 110 8.44 7.10 2.05
N ARG A 111 8.23 7.31 3.35
CA ARG A 111 8.97 6.58 4.40
C ARG A 111 8.66 5.09 4.39
N VAL A 112 7.38 4.70 4.28
CA VAL A 112 7.03 3.28 4.22
C VAL A 112 7.49 2.65 2.90
N LEU A 113 7.44 3.38 1.78
CA LEU A 113 7.97 2.91 0.50
C LEU A 113 9.48 2.69 0.54
N ALA A 114 10.25 3.57 1.20
CA ALA A 114 11.67 3.38 1.41
C ALA A 114 11.95 2.12 2.25
N TYR A 115 11.23 1.95 3.36
CA TYR A 115 11.33 0.75 4.18
C TYR A 115 11.02 -0.55 3.38
N LEU A 116 9.97 -0.54 2.57
CA LEU A 116 9.62 -1.68 1.71
C LEU A 116 10.72 -1.99 0.70
N LEU A 117 11.26 -0.96 0.04
CA LEU A 117 12.32 -1.11 -0.95
C LEU A 117 13.60 -1.69 -0.33
N GLU A 118 13.99 -1.26 0.87
CA GLU A 118 15.12 -1.80 1.64
C GLU A 118 14.93 -3.28 1.98
N HIS A 119 13.67 -3.74 2.08
CA HIS A 119 13.32 -5.13 2.34
C HIS A 119 12.98 -5.93 1.06
N GLY A 120 13.34 -5.40 -0.11
CA GLY A 120 13.18 -6.09 -1.39
C GLY A 120 11.76 -6.07 -1.95
N VAL A 121 10.91 -5.15 -1.50
CA VAL A 121 9.54 -4.98 -2.01
C VAL A 121 9.44 -3.65 -2.76
N LEU A 122 9.12 -3.70 -4.05
CA LEU A 122 8.72 -2.53 -4.82
C LEU A 122 7.18 -2.45 -4.83
N TYR A 123 6.64 -1.42 -4.20
CA TYR A 123 5.20 -1.19 -4.20
C TYR A 123 4.78 -0.53 -5.52
N THR A 124 3.97 -1.23 -6.32
CA THR A 124 3.67 -0.86 -7.71
C THR A 124 2.22 -0.46 -7.97
N ASP A 125 1.39 -0.42 -6.95
CA ASP A 125 -0.04 -0.05 -7.07
C ASP A 125 -0.38 1.13 -6.16
N LEU A 126 0.44 2.18 -6.22
CA LEU A 126 0.27 3.38 -5.40
C LEU A 126 -0.87 4.24 -5.97
N ASN A 127 -1.96 4.31 -5.22
CA ASN A 127 -3.13 5.12 -5.56
C ASN A 127 -3.92 5.45 -4.27
N PRO A 128 -4.82 6.46 -4.29
CA PRO A 128 -5.56 6.87 -3.07
C PRO A 128 -6.36 5.75 -2.40
N SER A 129 -6.89 4.79 -3.17
CA SER A 129 -7.71 3.70 -2.60
C SER A 129 -6.90 2.66 -1.82
N ASN A 130 -5.58 2.62 -2.02
CA ASN A 130 -4.65 1.73 -1.33
C ASN A 130 -3.94 2.41 -0.15
N LEU A 131 -4.35 3.64 0.19
CA LEU A 131 -3.90 4.38 1.36
C LEU A 131 -5.02 4.51 2.38
N ILE A 132 -4.77 4.04 3.60
CA ILE A 132 -5.60 4.38 4.75
C ILE A 132 -4.94 5.55 5.46
N ILE A 133 -5.55 6.72 5.34
CA ILE A 133 -5.07 7.96 5.96
C ILE A 133 -5.92 8.23 7.18
N SER A 134 -5.28 8.50 8.31
CA SER A 134 -5.97 8.89 9.54
C SER A 134 -5.25 10.04 10.23
N ARG A 135 -5.99 10.87 10.97
CA ARG A 135 -5.40 11.92 11.78
C ARG A 135 -4.83 11.35 13.07
N CYS A 136 -3.59 11.69 13.39
CA CYS A 136 -2.91 11.27 14.61
C CYS A 136 -2.32 12.49 15.30
N ARG A 137 -3.01 13.01 16.34
CA ARG A 137 -2.66 14.28 17.02
C ARG A 137 -2.63 15.44 16.01
N GLU A 138 -1.47 16.05 15.80
CA GLU A 138 -1.25 17.17 14.88
C GLU A 138 -0.73 16.75 13.50
N ASP A 139 -0.56 15.43 13.26
CA ASP A 139 -0.01 14.86 12.03
C ASP A 139 -0.92 13.77 11.45
N TYR A 140 -0.48 13.11 10.41
CA TYR A 140 -1.17 12.04 9.71
C TYR A 140 -0.45 10.72 9.87
N ALA A 141 -1.21 9.66 10.10
CA ALA A 141 -0.74 8.28 9.98
C ALA A 141 -1.24 7.70 8.66
N VAL A 142 -0.33 7.04 7.95
CA VAL A 142 -0.61 6.38 6.68
C VAL A 142 -0.38 4.89 6.83
N THR A 143 -1.30 4.07 6.31
CA THR A 143 -1.11 2.64 6.18
C THR A 143 -1.32 2.25 4.72
N LEU A 144 -0.33 1.58 4.12
CA LEU A 144 -0.44 1.00 2.79
C LEU A 144 -1.15 -0.36 2.88
N VAL A 145 -2.05 -0.62 1.94
CA VAL A 145 -2.79 -1.89 1.84
C VAL A 145 -2.75 -2.41 0.41
N ASP A 146 -3.20 -3.66 0.21
CA ASP A 146 -3.30 -4.31 -1.10
C ASP A 146 -1.96 -4.55 -1.79
N TYR A 147 -1.20 -5.49 -1.24
CA TYR A 147 0.15 -5.85 -1.72
C TYR A 147 0.17 -7.02 -2.71
N THR A 148 -0.96 -7.63 -3.09
CA THR A 148 -0.99 -8.86 -3.88
C THR A 148 -0.19 -8.75 -5.18
N TYR A 149 -0.16 -7.58 -5.79
CA TYR A 149 0.48 -7.34 -7.08
C TYR A 149 1.79 -6.56 -6.99
N CYS A 150 2.32 -6.39 -5.78
CA CYS A 150 3.62 -5.78 -5.60
C CYS A 150 4.75 -6.67 -6.11
N TYR A 151 5.82 -6.04 -6.53
CA TYR A 151 7.00 -6.73 -7.04
C TYR A 151 7.96 -7.09 -5.90
N TYR A 152 8.25 -8.39 -5.74
CA TYR A 152 9.14 -8.90 -4.69
C TYR A 152 10.49 -9.29 -5.29
N PHE A 153 11.48 -8.41 -5.23
CA PHE A 153 12.81 -8.63 -5.82
C PHE A 153 13.56 -9.83 -5.26
N LEU A 154 13.35 -10.16 -4.00
CA LEU A 154 14.07 -11.23 -3.35
C LEU A 154 13.59 -12.63 -3.75
N ARG A 155 12.33 -12.76 -4.17
CA ARG A 155 11.71 -14.05 -4.44
C ARG A 155 11.25 -14.21 -5.88
N ASN A 156 10.78 -13.15 -6.46
CA ASN A 156 10.27 -13.15 -7.81
C ASN A 156 10.88 -12.01 -8.61
N PRO A 157 12.06 -12.22 -9.25
CA PRO A 157 12.73 -11.19 -10.04
C PRO A 157 11.92 -10.76 -11.28
N TYR A 158 10.87 -11.51 -11.62
CA TYR A 158 9.98 -11.16 -12.72
C TYR A 158 8.62 -10.76 -12.16
N PRO A 159 8.11 -9.59 -12.52
CA PRO A 159 6.77 -9.17 -12.11
C PRO A 159 5.76 -10.16 -12.71
N MET A 160 4.86 -10.62 -11.89
CA MET A 160 3.79 -11.52 -12.29
C MET A 160 2.83 -10.86 -13.28
N TYR A 161 2.62 -9.58 -13.14
CA TYR A 161 1.99 -8.72 -14.11
C TYR A 161 3.10 -7.93 -14.79
N GLN A 162 3.08 -7.89 -16.13
CA GLN A 162 3.93 -6.97 -16.85
C GLN A 162 3.74 -5.59 -16.21
N LEU A 163 4.68 -5.20 -15.39
CA LEU A 163 4.74 -3.83 -14.93
C LEU A 163 4.70 -2.96 -16.17
N ARG A 164 4.03 -1.83 -16.08
CA ARG A 164 3.96 -0.82 -17.15
C ARG A 164 5.34 -0.41 -17.67
N PHE A 165 6.40 -0.98 -17.12
CA PHE A 165 7.79 -0.61 -17.29
C PHE A 165 8.60 -1.79 -17.78
N SER A 166 9.11 -1.68 -19.00
CA SER A 166 10.18 -2.51 -19.55
C SER A 166 11.53 -2.08 -18.94
N TYR A 167 11.71 -2.24 -17.63
CA TYR A 167 12.98 -1.94 -17.00
C TYR A 167 13.71 -3.22 -16.61
N ASP A 168 14.98 -3.30 -17.01
CA ASP A 168 15.99 -4.01 -16.23
C ASP A 168 16.16 -3.27 -14.90
N VAL A 169 15.39 -3.63 -13.91
CA VAL A 169 15.44 -2.99 -12.61
C VAL A 169 16.69 -3.49 -11.87
N SER A 170 17.75 -2.75 -11.97
CA SER A 170 18.78 -2.79 -10.92
C SER A 170 18.09 -2.28 -9.64
N PRO A 171 18.00 -3.08 -8.55
CA PRO A 171 17.08 -2.81 -7.45
C PRO A 171 17.21 -1.44 -6.78
N ASN A 172 18.35 -0.79 -6.87
CA ASN A 172 18.62 0.37 -6.04
C ASN A 172 18.34 1.73 -6.69
N LEU A 173 18.58 1.92 -7.98
CA LEU A 173 18.38 3.24 -8.61
C LEU A 173 17.04 3.34 -9.32
N LYS A 174 16.71 2.37 -10.17
CA LYS A 174 15.46 2.44 -10.95
C LYS A 174 14.21 2.29 -10.11
N GLY A 175 14.25 1.48 -9.03
CA GLY A 175 13.14 1.35 -8.09
C GLY A 175 12.83 2.66 -7.36
N GLN A 176 13.84 3.46 -7.02
CA GLN A 176 13.65 4.76 -6.36
C GLN A 176 13.01 5.78 -7.29
N GLN A 177 13.48 5.91 -8.53
CA GLN A 177 12.89 6.84 -9.50
C GLN A 177 11.44 6.44 -9.82
N PHE A 178 11.16 5.15 -9.92
CA PHE A 178 9.79 4.68 -10.08
C PHE A 178 8.91 5.13 -8.90
N LEU A 179 9.32 4.91 -7.67
CA LEU A 179 8.56 5.31 -6.48
C LEU A 179 8.39 6.83 -6.37
N ILE A 180 9.39 7.62 -6.79
CA ILE A 180 9.29 9.07 -6.84
C ILE A 180 8.22 9.51 -7.85
N GLN A 181 8.18 8.90 -9.03
CA GLN A 181 7.12 9.17 -10.02
C GLN A 181 5.74 8.78 -9.50
N GLU A 182 5.59 7.60 -8.90
CA GLU A 182 4.31 7.15 -8.32
C GLU A 182 3.83 8.07 -7.20
N LEU A 183 4.73 8.53 -6.31
CA LEU A 183 4.41 9.53 -5.30
C LEU A 183 3.95 10.86 -5.92
N THR A 184 4.57 11.24 -7.02
CA THR A 184 4.20 12.47 -7.74
C THR A 184 2.81 12.35 -8.36
N TYR A 185 2.49 11.23 -9.00
CA TYR A 185 1.15 10.97 -9.53
C TYR A 185 0.11 10.86 -8.41
N LEU A 186 0.43 10.20 -7.31
CA LEU A 186 -0.43 10.17 -6.14
C LEU A 186 -0.74 11.59 -5.62
N LEU A 187 0.25 12.50 -5.63
CA LEU A 187 0.00 13.89 -5.24
C LEU A 187 -0.99 14.58 -6.19
N TYR A 188 -0.89 14.35 -7.50
CA TYR A 188 -1.87 14.86 -8.45
C TYR A 188 -3.28 14.35 -8.17
N ASP A 189 -3.44 13.04 -7.95
CA ASP A 189 -4.72 12.43 -7.64
C ASP A 189 -5.33 13.01 -6.35
N LEU A 190 -4.52 13.14 -5.31
CA LEU A 190 -4.95 13.71 -4.02
C LEU A 190 -5.28 15.21 -4.14
N MET A 191 -4.56 15.97 -4.96
CA MET A 191 -4.86 17.37 -5.23
C MET A 191 -6.21 17.52 -5.95
N GLU A 192 -6.48 16.66 -6.94
CA GLU A 192 -7.77 16.65 -7.65
C GLU A 192 -8.92 16.34 -6.68
N GLU A 193 -8.78 15.29 -5.85
CA GLU A 193 -9.76 14.93 -4.83
C GLU A 193 -10.03 16.02 -3.79
N ASN A 194 -9.07 16.91 -3.54
CA ASN A 194 -9.16 18.00 -2.57
C ASN A 194 -9.35 19.38 -3.21
N HIS A 195 -9.57 19.43 -4.53
CA HIS A 195 -9.86 20.66 -5.30
C HIS A 195 -8.78 21.74 -5.16
N ILE A 196 -7.50 21.33 -5.18
CA ILE A 196 -6.37 22.26 -5.07
C ILE A 196 -6.00 22.77 -6.47
N GLU A 197 -6.28 24.06 -6.72
CA GLU A 197 -6.02 24.69 -8.02
C GLU A 197 -4.72 25.51 -8.03
N ALA A 198 -4.34 26.08 -6.89
CA ALA A 198 -3.16 26.96 -6.79
C ALA A 198 -2.04 26.29 -6.00
N LEU A 199 -0.83 26.32 -6.56
CA LEU A 199 0.34 25.68 -5.97
C LEU A 199 1.39 26.69 -5.54
N PRO A 200 1.95 26.57 -4.32
CA PRO A 200 3.18 27.25 -3.96
C PRO A 200 4.32 26.87 -4.90
N SER A 201 5.22 27.80 -5.17
CA SER A 201 6.37 27.57 -6.08
C SER A 201 7.21 26.35 -5.69
N LEU A 202 7.36 26.09 -4.40
CA LEU A 202 8.09 24.93 -3.89
C LEU A 202 7.42 23.59 -4.24
N VAL A 203 6.08 23.54 -4.17
CA VAL A 203 5.31 22.36 -4.57
C VAL A 203 5.38 22.14 -6.08
N TYR A 204 5.32 23.23 -6.85
CA TYR A 204 5.51 23.16 -8.30
C TYR A 204 6.89 22.55 -8.65
N GLN A 205 7.96 23.00 -8.01
CA GLN A 205 9.30 22.43 -8.20
C GLN A 205 9.36 20.94 -7.81
N LEU A 206 8.71 20.55 -6.72
CA LEU A 206 8.60 19.14 -6.30
C LEU A 206 7.96 18.29 -7.40
N LEU A 207 6.84 18.73 -7.95
CA LEU A 207 6.10 18.01 -8.99
C LEU A 207 6.91 17.88 -10.28
N GLU A 208 7.57 18.96 -10.73
CA GLU A 208 8.43 18.93 -11.92
C GLU A 208 9.63 17.98 -11.72
N THR A 209 10.27 18.01 -10.55
CA THR A 209 11.37 17.11 -10.22
C THR A 209 10.92 15.66 -10.15
N GLY A 210 9.77 15.38 -9.54
CA GLY A 210 9.25 14.04 -9.35
C GLY A 210 8.67 13.41 -10.62
N ARG A 211 8.17 14.23 -11.57
CA ARG A 211 7.68 13.75 -12.87
C ARG A 211 8.79 13.13 -13.73
N HIS A 212 10.00 13.70 -13.65
CA HIS A 212 11.16 13.27 -14.43
C HIS A 212 12.39 13.17 -13.50
N PRO A 213 12.38 12.22 -12.54
CA PRO A 213 13.46 12.12 -11.57
C PRO A 213 14.78 11.76 -12.26
N SER A 214 15.84 12.50 -11.94
CA SER A 214 17.19 12.16 -12.39
C SER A 214 17.68 10.86 -11.74
N GLU A 215 18.66 10.21 -12.35
CA GLU A 215 19.27 8.99 -11.77
C GLU A 215 19.95 9.25 -10.41
N GLU A 216 20.35 10.49 -10.16
CA GLU A 216 21.00 10.91 -8.92
C GLU A 216 20.01 11.23 -7.79
N LEU A 217 18.73 11.46 -8.11
CA LEU A 217 17.71 11.80 -7.12
C LEU A 217 17.34 10.55 -6.32
N SER A 218 17.67 10.52 -5.05
CA SER A 218 17.26 9.45 -4.16
C SER A 218 15.85 9.66 -3.60
N LEU A 219 15.20 8.58 -3.15
CA LEU A 219 13.91 8.67 -2.46
C LEU A 219 14.05 9.48 -1.15
N TYR A 220 15.22 9.47 -0.52
CA TYR A 220 15.49 10.28 0.66
C TYR A 220 15.49 11.79 0.33
N ASP A 221 16.16 12.20 -0.76
CA ASP A 221 16.15 13.60 -1.18
C ASP A 221 14.73 14.09 -1.50
N PHE A 222 13.93 13.22 -2.12
CA PHE A 222 12.52 13.52 -2.40
C PHE A 222 11.68 13.64 -1.11
N GLN A 223 11.96 12.81 -0.10
CA GLN A 223 11.35 12.95 1.24
C GLN A 223 11.67 14.31 1.87
N GLU A 224 12.90 14.77 1.78
CA GLU A 224 13.31 16.09 2.29
C GLU A 224 12.57 17.24 1.56
N MET A 225 12.35 17.09 0.25
CA MET A 225 11.55 18.07 -0.51
C MET A 225 10.10 18.09 -0.04
N LEU A 226 9.48 16.89 0.16
CA LEU A 226 8.12 16.77 0.69
C LEU A 226 7.99 17.41 2.08
N LEU A 227 8.96 17.16 2.95
CA LEU A 227 8.97 17.71 4.31
C LEU A 227 8.98 19.24 4.28
N ARG A 228 9.78 19.86 3.40
CA ARG A 228 9.83 21.33 3.23
C ARG A 228 8.51 21.90 2.68
N CYS A 229 7.83 21.15 1.80
CA CYS A 229 6.51 21.55 1.27
C CYS A 229 5.39 21.42 2.30
N GLY A 230 5.54 20.52 3.27
CA GLY A 230 4.57 20.26 4.34
C GLY A 230 4.74 21.11 5.61
N ALA A 231 5.80 21.94 5.66
CA ALA A 231 6.15 22.78 6.81
C ALA A 231 5.25 24.03 6.98
#